data_1f1250a17de8a6e7ad9270b30b2e9214
#
_entry.id   1f1250a17de8a6e7ad9270b30b2e9214
#
_cell.length_a   1.000
_cell.length_b   1.000
_cell.length_c   1.000
_cell.angle_alpha   90.00
_cell.angle_beta   90.00
_cell.angle_gamma   90.00
#
_symmetry.space_group_name_H-M   'P 1'
#
loop_
_entity.id
_entity.type
_entity.pdbx_description
1 polymer ?
#
loop_
_entity_poly.entity_id
_entity_poly.type
_entity_poly.pdbx_seq_one_letter_code
_entity_poly.pdbx_strand_id
1 'polypeptide(L)'
;MNKLIELIENAKNIAITGHVSPDGDCTGSTLGLYNYITENFEGKQVKVCLEKPSMKFSFMNGFELISEDPFMEADLLVSLDASDRERLGSRGVMLESAAQSICIDHHITNTKFAKFNIVEDFRSSTCELLYTLLDSDKVSVETAKCLYTGIVHDSGVFKYQSTTKETMDIAGELISKGFDFTKIIDDTYFKKDFNASKLLGLVLTNSKLEFDGKCCYGVLDYDTWSKYISDKKKMDGIIDNLRNIDGVEIALFMYETAKDEYKVSLRSINKNVISIASALGGGGHIRAAGATVYGKADEILKNTLLPMIEKELNG
;
A
#
# COMPACT_ATOMS: atom_id res chain seq x y z
N MET A 1 -21.91 21.64 4.51
CA MET A 1 -21.98 20.18 4.20
C MET A 1 -21.01 19.95 3.04
N ASN A 2 -20.07 19.02 3.17
CA ASN A 2 -19.14 18.73 2.09
C ASN A 2 -19.80 17.82 1.03
N LYS A 3 -19.17 17.72 -0.16
CA LYS A 3 -19.75 17.02 -1.30
C LYS A 3 -19.94 15.51 -1.07
N LEU A 4 -19.08 14.87 -0.28
CA LEU A 4 -19.23 13.45 0.07
C LEU A 4 -20.53 13.21 0.84
N ILE A 5 -20.77 13.97 1.90
CA ILE A 5 -21.97 13.82 2.74
C ILE A 5 -23.25 14.14 1.94
N GLU A 6 -23.24 15.20 1.12
CA GLU A 6 -24.36 15.53 0.23
C GLU A 6 -24.72 14.34 -0.70
N LEU A 7 -23.71 13.71 -1.31
CA LEU A 7 -23.93 12.57 -2.20
C LEU A 7 -24.44 11.34 -1.46
N ILE A 8 -23.90 11.06 -0.25
CA ILE A 8 -24.36 9.96 0.60
C ILE A 8 -25.85 10.17 0.99
N GLU A 9 -26.21 11.37 1.42
CA GLU A 9 -27.60 11.66 1.81
C GLU A 9 -28.60 11.41 0.67
N ASN A 10 -28.24 11.76 -0.55
CA ASN A 10 -29.11 11.63 -1.72
C ASN A 10 -29.12 10.22 -2.35
N ALA A 11 -28.14 9.36 -2.07
CA ALA A 11 -28.08 8.01 -2.61
C ALA A 11 -28.85 7.03 -1.73
N LYS A 12 -29.40 5.97 -2.34
CA LYS A 12 -29.99 4.81 -1.67
C LYS A 12 -29.06 3.60 -1.71
N ASN A 13 -28.48 3.34 -2.88
CA ASN A 13 -27.57 2.23 -3.14
C ASN A 13 -26.15 2.77 -3.33
N ILE A 14 -25.24 2.44 -2.45
CA ILE A 14 -23.88 2.98 -2.43
C ILE A 14 -22.88 1.84 -2.62
N ALA A 15 -22.05 1.94 -3.66
CA ALA A 15 -20.87 1.10 -3.84
C ALA A 15 -19.63 1.85 -3.32
N ILE A 16 -18.84 1.19 -2.51
CA ILE A 16 -17.53 1.67 -2.08
C ILE A 16 -16.48 0.76 -2.69
N THR A 17 -15.45 1.32 -3.30
CA THR A 17 -14.37 0.57 -3.95
C THR A 17 -13.03 1.25 -3.74
N GLY A 18 -11.95 0.55 -4.05
CA GLY A 18 -10.59 1.04 -4.03
C GLY A 18 -9.71 0.33 -5.04
N HIS A 19 -8.41 0.45 -4.91
CA HIS A 19 -7.47 -0.12 -5.88
C HIS A 19 -7.34 -1.66 -5.80
N VAL A 20 -6.87 -2.28 -6.89
CA VAL A 20 -6.47 -3.69 -6.95
C VAL A 20 -5.31 -3.97 -6.00
N SER A 21 -5.29 -5.18 -5.41
CA SER A 21 -4.32 -5.55 -4.38
C SER A 21 -4.33 -4.57 -3.19
N PRO A 22 -5.49 -4.40 -2.51
CA PRO A 22 -5.69 -3.38 -1.49
C PRO A 22 -4.72 -3.56 -0.32
N ASP A 23 -4.12 -2.47 0.08
CA ASP A 23 -3.25 -2.36 1.25
C ASP A 23 -3.99 -1.88 2.50
N GLY A 24 -3.27 -1.32 3.48
CA GLY A 24 -3.86 -0.86 4.73
C GLY A 24 -4.70 0.40 4.58
N ASP A 25 -4.31 1.33 3.70
CA ASP A 25 -5.04 2.58 3.48
C ASP A 25 -6.30 2.35 2.65
N CYS A 26 -6.17 1.61 1.56
CA CYS A 26 -7.31 1.22 0.73
C CYS A 26 -8.35 0.42 1.53
N THR A 27 -7.92 -0.58 2.32
CA THR A 27 -8.82 -1.38 3.16
C THR A 27 -9.42 -0.54 4.28
N GLY A 28 -8.61 0.28 4.95
CA GLY A 28 -9.02 1.13 6.05
C GLY A 28 -10.01 2.22 5.63
N SER A 29 -9.76 2.91 4.52
CA SER A 29 -10.65 3.94 4.01
C SER A 29 -11.98 3.38 3.53
N THR A 30 -11.98 2.26 2.81
CA THR A 30 -13.21 1.62 2.30
C THR A 30 -14.09 1.08 3.43
N LEU A 31 -13.52 0.33 4.39
CA LEU A 31 -14.26 -0.18 5.54
C LEU A 31 -14.61 0.91 6.56
N GLY A 32 -13.75 1.91 6.73
CA GLY A 32 -14.04 3.08 7.56
C GLY A 32 -15.26 3.84 7.07
N LEU A 33 -15.33 4.12 5.76
CA LEU A 33 -16.50 4.78 5.19
C LEU A 33 -17.75 3.88 5.24
N TYR A 34 -17.61 2.57 5.02
CA TYR A 34 -18.69 1.61 5.17
C TYR A 34 -19.31 1.68 6.58
N ASN A 35 -18.48 1.59 7.62
CA ASN A 35 -18.95 1.67 9.00
C ASN A 35 -19.62 3.02 9.28
N TYR A 36 -18.99 4.11 8.89
CA TYR A 36 -19.54 5.45 9.09
C TYR A 36 -20.93 5.62 8.44
N ILE A 37 -21.12 5.15 7.21
CA ILE A 37 -22.40 5.25 6.52
C ILE A 37 -23.47 4.38 7.19
N THR A 38 -23.16 3.12 7.47
CA THR A 38 -24.12 2.17 8.03
C THR A 38 -24.57 2.54 9.44
N GLU A 39 -23.72 3.21 10.20
CA GLU A 39 -24.01 3.65 11.56
C GLU A 39 -24.79 4.99 11.63
N ASN A 40 -24.63 5.87 10.61
CA ASN A 40 -25.15 7.23 10.70
C ASN A 40 -26.24 7.56 9.67
N PHE A 41 -26.48 6.72 8.67
CA PHE A 41 -27.46 6.99 7.60
C PHE A 41 -28.41 5.81 7.43
N GLU A 42 -29.60 5.91 8.01
CA GLU A 42 -30.61 4.86 7.92
C GLU A 42 -31.11 4.63 6.49
N GLY A 43 -31.49 3.39 6.18
CA GLY A 43 -32.12 3.02 4.92
C GLY A 43 -31.20 2.98 3.70
N LYS A 44 -29.87 3.09 3.89
CA LYS A 44 -28.89 2.94 2.82
C LYS A 44 -28.50 1.49 2.63
N GLN A 45 -28.41 1.04 1.38
CA GLN A 45 -27.78 -0.22 1.01
C GLN A 45 -26.34 0.07 0.60
N VAL A 46 -25.39 -0.37 1.41
CA VAL A 46 -23.95 -0.12 1.19
C VAL A 46 -23.25 -1.44 0.90
N LYS A 47 -22.47 -1.50 -0.18
CA LYS A 47 -21.61 -2.64 -0.51
C LYS A 47 -20.17 -2.19 -0.71
N VAL A 48 -19.24 -2.93 -0.11
CA VAL A 48 -17.81 -2.78 -0.35
C VAL A 48 -17.39 -3.76 -1.45
N CYS A 49 -17.08 -3.20 -2.62
CA CYS A 49 -16.64 -3.94 -3.81
C CYS A 49 -15.13 -3.80 -3.94
N LEU A 50 -14.37 -4.79 -3.44
CA LEU A 50 -12.91 -4.73 -3.35
C LEU A 50 -12.33 -6.12 -3.58
N GLU A 51 -11.12 -6.23 -4.13
CA GLU A 51 -10.37 -7.49 -4.05
C GLU A 51 -10.17 -7.86 -2.57
N LYS A 52 -10.14 -9.17 -2.28
CA LYS A 52 -9.99 -9.63 -0.91
C LYS A 52 -8.66 -9.14 -0.31
N PRO A 53 -8.70 -8.27 0.71
CA PRO A 53 -7.50 -7.78 1.36
C PRO A 53 -6.76 -8.87 2.13
N SER A 54 -5.55 -8.56 2.58
CA SER A 54 -4.80 -9.45 3.46
C SER A 54 -5.58 -9.76 4.75
N MET A 55 -5.56 -11.03 5.19
CA MET A 55 -6.22 -11.50 6.41
C MET A 55 -5.76 -10.77 7.68
N LYS A 56 -4.62 -10.09 7.66
CA LYS A 56 -4.18 -9.25 8.79
C LYS A 56 -5.15 -8.10 9.10
N PHE A 57 -6.03 -7.74 8.16
CA PHE A 57 -7.06 -6.72 8.30
C PHE A 57 -8.44 -7.28 8.69
N SER A 58 -8.57 -8.60 8.91
CA SER A 58 -9.85 -9.25 9.20
C SER A 58 -10.51 -8.82 10.52
N PHE A 59 -9.82 -8.08 11.37
CA PHE A 59 -10.37 -7.49 12.58
C PHE A 59 -11.26 -6.26 12.32
N MET A 60 -11.22 -5.68 11.12
CA MET A 60 -12.04 -4.53 10.75
C MET A 60 -13.49 -4.97 10.54
N ASN A 61 -14.43 -4.27 11.16
CA ASN A 61 -15.85 -4.53 10.95
C ASN A 61 -16.23 -4.34 9.48
N GLY A 62 -16.98 -5.30 8.93
CA GLY A 62 -17.33 -5.32 7.50
C GLY A 62 -16.36 -6.08 6.60
N PHE A 63 -15.21 -6.57 7.10
CA PHE A 63 -14.23 -7.30 6.30
C PHE A 63 -14.83 -8.52 5.58
N GLU A 64 -15.68 -9.30 6.25
CA GLU A 64 -16.32 -10.50 5.68
C GLU A 64 -17.44 -10.15 4.68
N LEU A 65 -17.86 -8.89 4.61
CA LEU A 65 -18.87 -8.40 3.66
C LEU A 65 -18.26 -7.88 2.35
N ILE A 66 -16.94 -7.87 2.25
CA ILE A 66 -16.23 -7.47 1.02
C ILE A 66 -16.57 -8.46 -0.10
N SER A 67 -17.01 -7.93 -1.24
CA SER A 67 -17.27 -8.69 -2.47
C SER A 67 -16.34 -8.23 -3.59
N GLU A 68 -15.82 -9.17 -4.37
CA GLU A 68 -15.04 -8.83 -5.58
C GLU A 68 -15.94 -8.42 -6.74
N ASP A 69 -17.24 -8.75 -6.66
CA ASP A 69 -18.21 -8.46 -7.70
C ASP A 69 -18.63 -6.98 -7.68
N PRO A 70 -18.77 -6.35 -8.86
CA PRO A 70 -19.32 -5.00 -8.96
C PRO A 70 -20.77 -4.91 -8.49
N PHE A 71 -21.15 -3.81 -7.83
CA PHE A 71 -22.54 -3.51 -7.47
C PHE A 71 -23.17 -2.59 -8.52
N MET A 72 -23.76 -3.19 -9.55
CA MET A 72 -24.25 -2.48 -10.73
C MET A 72 -25.51 -1.62 -10.47
N GLU A 73 -26.23 -1.86 -9.38
CA GLU A 73 -27.42 -1.11 -9.00
C GLU A 73 -27.11 0.12 -8.13
N ALA A 74 -25.83 0.46 -7.97
CA ALA A 74 -25.41 1.61 -7.18
C ALA A 74 -25.84 2.94 -7.81
N ASP A 75 -26.47 3.81 -6.99
CA ASP A 75 -26.74 5.20 -7.35
C ASP A 75 -25.47 6.05 -7.23
N LEU A 76 -24.64 5.71 -6.24
CA LEU A 76 -23.39 6.38 -5.91
C LEU A 76 -22.24 5.38 -5.86
N LEU A 77 -21.20 5.67 -6.62
CA LEU A 77 -19.89 5.02 -6.49
C LEU A 77 -18.94 5.93 -5.71
N VAL A 78 -18.39 5.45 -4.61
CA VAL A 78 -17.28 6.09 -3.88
C VAL A 78 -16.02 5.29 -4.12
N SER A 79 -15.06 5.88 -4.81
CA SER A 79 -13.72 5.31 -5.01
C SER A 79 -12.76 5.94 -4.01
N LEU A 80 -12.04 5.10 -3.27
CA LEU A 80 -11.09 5.51 -2.25
C LEU A 80 -9.71 4.96 -2.59
N ASP A 81 -8.69 5.77 -2.42
CA ASP A 81 -7.30 5.36 -2.55
C ASP A 81 -6.96 4.74 -3.91
N ALA A 82 -7.40 5.39 -4.99
CA ALA A 82 -7.13 4.95 -6.35
C ALA A 82 -6.76 6.13 -7.25
N SER A 83 -5.55 6.09 -7.80
CA SER A 83 -5.00 7.17 -8.64
C SER A 83 -5.67 7.31 -10.01
N ASP A 84 -6.24 6.24 -10.52
CA ASP A 84 -6.83 6.18 -11.85
C ASP A 84 -7.88 5.06 -11.94
N ARG A 85 -8.60 5.02 -13.06
CA ARG A 85 -9.64 4.04 -13.33
C ARG A 85 -9.09 2.60 -13.42
N GLU A 86 -7.93 2.43 -14.01
CA GLU A 86 -7.30 1.12 -14.23
C GLU A 86 -6.99 0.44 -12.90
N ARG A 87 -6.68 1.24 -11.88
CA ARG A 87 -6.46 0.76 -10.51
C ARG A 87 -7.71 0.17 -9.87
N LEU A 88 -8.91 0.46 -10.36
CA LEU A 88 -10.15 -0.18 -9.87
C LEU A 88 -10.32 -1.62 -10.40
N GLY A 89 -9.54 -2.03 -11.40
CA GLY A 89 -9.67 -3.33 -12.04
C GLY A 89 -11.07 -3.55 -12.65
N SER A 90 -11.65 -4.75 -12.48
CA SER A 90 -13.00 -5.07 -12.99
C SER A 90 -14.10 -4.19 -12.41
N ARG A 91 -13.90 -3.58 -11.25
CA ARG A 91 -14.87 -2.71 -10.57
C ARG A 91 -14.98 -1.33 -11.21
N GLY A 92 -14.03 -0.95 -12.09
CA GLY A 92 -14.11 0.28 -12.88
C GLY A 92 -15.35 0.40 -13.75
N VAL A 93 -16.02 -0.72 -14.06
CA VAL A 93 -17.31 -0.72 -14.80
C VAL A 93 -18.42 0.03 -14.06
N MET A 94 -18.34 0.14 -12.74
CA MET A 94 -19.32 0.89 -11.93
C MET A 94 -19.28 2.40 -12.19
N LEU A 95 -18.19 2.95 -12.75
CA LEU A 95 -18.11 4.36 -13.15
C LEU A 95 -19.13 4.74 -14.23
N GLU A 96 -19.45 3.80 -15.13
CA GLU A 96 -20.43 3.99 -16.18
C GLU A 96 -21.86 3.73 -15.72
N SER A 97 -22.07 2.80 -14.77
CA SER A 97 -23.40 2.41 -14.31
C SER A 97 -23.95 3.32 -13.21
N ALA A 98 -23.11 3.83 -12.32
CA ALA A 98 -23.55 4.66 -11.21
C ALA A 98 -24.00 6.06 -11.67
N ALA A 99 -25.15 6.51 -11.15
CA ALA A 99 -25.69 7.85 -11.44
C ALA A 99 -24.73 8.96 -11.00
N GLN A 100 -24.02 8.76 -9.89
CA GLN A 100 -23.01 9.66 -9.34
C GLN A 100 -21.73 8.87 -9.00
N SER A 101 -20.57 9.54 -9.10
CA SER A 101 -19.30 8.98 -8.65
C SER A 101 -18.43 10.05 -8.01
N ILE A 102 -17.74 9.67 -6.94
CA ILE A 102 -16.76 10.50 -6.25
C ILE A 102 -15.48 9.69 -6.00
N CYS A 103 -14.33 10.31 -6.27
CA CYS A 103 -13.00 9.80 -5.91
C CYS A 103 -12.44 10.63 -4.77
N ILE A 104 -11.94 9.96 -3.73
CA ILE A 104 -11.22 10.57 -2.61
C ILE A 104 -9.86 9.89 -2.56
N ASP A 105 -8.79 10.67 -2.73
CA ASP A 105 -7.45 10.10 -2.94
C ASP A 105 -6.36 11.09 -2.53
N HIS A 106 -5.19 10.58 -2.16
CA HIS A 106 -4.02 11.37 -1.81
C HIS A 106 -2.85 11.21 -2.80
N HIS A 107 -3.02 10.45 -3.85
CA HIS A 107 -1.95 10.24 -4.83
C HIS A 107 -1.75 11.45 -5.75
N ILE A 108 -0.51 11.97 -5.83
CA ILE A 108 -0.13 13.07 -6.73
C ILE A 108 -0.39 12.74 -8.21
N THR A 109 -0.43 11.45 -8.56
CA THR A 109 -0.67 10.96 -9.91
C THR A 109 -2.14 10.80 -10.25
N ASN A 110 -3.06 11.21 -9.37
CA ASN A 110 -4.49 11.01 -9.58
C ASN A 110 -4.99 11.71 -10.85
N THR A 111 -5.70 10.96 -11.70
CA THR A 111 -6.20 11.42 -13.00
C THR A 111 -7.58 12.11 -12.92
N LYS A 112 -8.18 12.22 -11.75
CA LYS A 112 -9.50 12.81 -11.50
C LYS A 112 -10.61 12.17 -12.35
N PHE A 113 -10.66 10.85 -12.35
CA PHE A 113 -11.48 10.02 -13.24
C PHE A 113 -12.97 9.93 -12.85
N ALA A 114 -13.36 10.35 -11.65
CA ALA A 114 -14.75 10.35 -11.19
C ALA A 114 -15.47 11.67 -11.56
N LYS A 115 -16.81 11.71 -11.42
CA LYS A 115 -17.58 12.95 -11.62
C LYS A 115 -17.20 14.03 -10.63
N PHE A 116 -16.92 13.63 -9.37
CA PHE A 116 -16.39 14.52 -8.34
C PHE A 116 -15.08 13.93 -7.84
N ASN A 117 -14.10 14.79 -7.55
CA ASN A 117 -12.78 14.34 -7.10
C ASN A 117 -12.31 15.25 -5.96
N ILE A 118 -12.00 14.66 -4.83
CA ILE A 118 -11.35 15.30 -3.68
C ILE A 118 -9.97 14.66 -3.59
N VAL A 119 -8.95 15.38 -4.03
CA VAL A 119 -7.57 14.89 -4.12
C VAL A 119 -6.65 15.86 -3.40
N GLU A 120 -5.97 15.39 -2.35
CA GLU A 120 -5.05 16.17 -1.53
C GLU A 120 -3.73 15.42 -1.35
N ASP A 121 -2.77 15.67 -2.23
CA ASP A 121 -1.48 14.95 -2.32
C ASP A 121 -0.49 15.25 -1.19
N PHE A 122 -0.81 16.22 -0.34
CA PHE A 122 -0.04 16.53 0.87
C PHE A 122 -0.48 15.72 2.09
N ARG A 123 -1.59 14.97 2.01
CA ARG A 123 -2.06 14.08 3.08
C ARG A 123 -1.19 12.85 3.18
N SER A 124 -1.03 12.34 4.40
CA SER A 124 -0.26 11.10 4.61
C SER A 124 -0.96 9.85 4.07
N SER A 125 -2.29 9.89 3.94
CA SER A 125 -3.12 8.77 3.52
C SER A 125 -4.52 9.23 3.08
N THR A 126 -5.22 8.40 2.32
CA THR A 126 -6.65 8.59 2.02
C THR A 126 -7.51 8.49 3.29
N CYS A 127 -7.12 7.69 4.28
CA CYS A 127 -7.79 7.62 5.58
C CYS A 127 -7.71 8.94 6.35
N GLU A 128 -6.56 9.63 6.32
CA GLU A 128 -6.42 10.97 6.90
C GLU A 128 -7.36 11.96 6.21
N LEU A 129 -7.32 12.00 4.87
CA LEU A 129 -8.21 12.87 4.10
C LEU A 129 -9.68 12.56 4.37
N LEU A 130 -10.06 11.28 4.36
CA LEU A 130 -11.44 10.87 4.62
C LEU A 130 -11.91 11.35 6.00
N TYR A 131 -11.07 11.23 7.05
CA TYR A 131 -11.43 11.71 8.39
C TYR A 131 -11.82 13.19 8.38
N THR A 132 -11.14 14.05 7.62
CA THR A 132 -11.46 15.48 7.52
C THR A 132 -12.80 15.78 6.85
N LEU A 133 -13.35 14.80 6.13
CA LEU A 133 -14.65 14.90 5.45
C LEU A 133 -15.81 14.35 6.29
N LEU A 134 -15.52 13.67 7.39
CA LEU A 134 -16.51 13.10 8.29
C LEU A 134 -16.80 14.04 9.47
N ASP A 135 -17.96 13.87 10.08
CA ASP A 135 -18.29 14.50 11.37
C ASP A 135 -17.60 13.68 12.48
N SER A 136 -16.56 14.25 13.10
CA SER A 136 -15.75 13.57 14.12
C SER A 136 -16.55 13.07 15.32
N ASP A 137 -17.65 13.74 15.67
CA ASP A 137 -18.54 13.33 16.77
C ASP A 137 -19.30 12.03 16.44
N LYS A 138 -19.46 11.74 15.15
CA LYS A 138 -20.14 10.54 14.63
C LYS A 138 -19.18 9.41 14.24
N VAL A 139 -17.89 9.61 14.40
CA VAL A 139 -16.88 8.55 14.17
C VAL A 139 -16.92 7.57 15.34
N SER A 140 -17.39 6.36 15.07
CA SER A 140 -17.42 5.25 16.03
C SER A 140 -16.05 4.64 16.26
N VAL A 141 -15.95 3.73 17.25
CA VAL A 141 -14.75 2.93 17.49
C VAL A 141 -14.40 2.08 16.25
N GLU A 142 -15.38 1.50 15.56
CA GLU A 142 -15.15 0.64 14.40
C GLU A 142 -14.66 1.46 13.19
N THR A 143 -15.27 2.61 12.93
CA THR A 143 -14.77 3.58 11.94
C THR A 143 -13.35 4.01 12.27
N ALA A 144 -13.07 4.36 13.53
CA ALA A 144 -11.77 4.84 13.98
C ALA A 144 -10.65 3.79 13.82
N LYS A 145 -10.91 2.52 14.14
CA LYS A 145 -9.96 1.42 13.90
C LYS A 145 -9.54 1.30 12.44
N CYS A 146 -10.50 1.41 11.53
CA CYS A 146 -10.26 1.33 10.09
C CYS A 146 -9.38 2.49 9.63
N LEU A 147 -9.77 3.73 9.94
CA LEU A 147 -9.04 4.93 9.53
C LEU A 147 -7.64 4.99 10.14
N TYR A 148 -7.50 4.66 11.43
CA TYR A 148 -6.21 4.59 12.09
C TYR A 148 -5.27 3.60 11.42
N THR A 149 -5.78 2.44 11.01
CA THR A 149 -4.97 1.42 10.32
C THR A 149 -4.40 1.96 9.01
N GLY A 150 -5.21 2.65 8.19
CA GLY A 150 -4.72 3.24 6.95
C GLY A 150 -3.65 4.30 7.19
N ILE A 151 -3.87 5.21 8.14
CA ILE A 151 -2.87 6.23 8.52
C ILE A 151 -1.56 5.57 8.95
N VAL A 152 -1.61 4.53 9.80
CA VAL A 152 -0.41 3.79 10.25
C VAL A 152 0.34 3.18 9.08
N HIS A 153 -0.39 2.57 8.13
CA HIS A 153 0.25 1.88 7.01
C HIS A 153 0.93 2.84 6.05
N ASP A 154 0.26 3.91 5.65
CA ASP A 154 0.77 4.85 4.65
C ASP A 154 1.80 5.84 5.19
N SER A 155 1.70 6.18 6.48
CA SER A 155 2.73 6.96 7.16
C SER A 155 3.97 6.15 7.55
N GLY A 156 3.95 4.82 7.35
CA GLY A 156 5.02 3.94 7.81
C GLY A 156 5.20 3.98 9.32
N VAL A 157 4.10 3.91 10.05
CA VAL A 157 4.05 4.10 11.52
C VAL A 157 4.60 5.48 11.90
N PHE A 158 4.09 6.52 11.20
CA PHE A 158 4.46 7.93 11.40
C PHE A 158 5.93 8.28 11.11
N LYS A 159 6.62 7.43 10.33
CA LYS A 159 8.05 7.60 10.01
C LYS A 159 8.28 8.41 8.72
N TYR A 160 7.34 8.39 7.77
CA TYR A 160 7.54 9.00 6.46
C TYR A 160 7.34 10.52 6.50
N GLN A 161 7.93 11.21 5.52
CA GLN A 161 7.91 12.68 5.43
C GLN A 161 6.50 13.27 5.21
N SER A 162 5.55 12.46 4.73
CA SER A 162 4.15 12.82 4.63
C SER A 162 3.44 12.96 5.99
N THR A 163 4.06 12.47 7.07
CA THR A 163 3.53 12.65 8.43
C THR A 163 3.64 14.09 8.87
N THR A 164 2.52 14.72 9.15
CA THR A 164 2.42 16.12 9.59
C THR A 164 1.89 16.20 11.03
N LYS A 165 1.84 17.43 11.57
CA LYS A 165 1.16 17.67 12.84
C LYS A 165 -0.31 17.23 12.78
N GLU A 166 -0.99 17.55 11.66
CA GLU A 166 -2.41 17.18 11.46
C GLU A 166 -2.60 15.66 11.43
N THR A 167 -1.70 14.92 10.78
CA THR A 167 -1.69 13.44 10.82
C THR A 167 -1.64 12.92 12.24
N MET A 168 -0.79 13.51 13.10
CA MET A 168 -0.64 13.10 14.50
C MET A 168 -1.85 13.50 15.34
N ASP A 169 -2.42 14.67 15.11
CA ASP A 169 -3.63 15.14 15.81
C ASP A 169 -4.81 14.21 15.49
N ILE A 170 -5.04 13.89 14.21
CA ILE A 170 -6.09 12.97 13.77
C ILE A 170 -5.88 11.57 14.35
N ALA A 171 -4.66 11.06 14.30
CA ALA A 171 -4.34 9.76 14.91
C ALA A 171 -4.63 9.75 16.42
N GLY A 172 -4.32 10.83 17.14
CA GLY A 172 -4.63 11.00 18.55
C GLY A 172 -6.13 11.03 18.83
N GLU A 173 -6.92 11.74 18.01
CA GLU A 173 -8.38 11.76 18.10
C GLU A 173 -8.98 10.36 17.86
N LEU A 174 -8.49 9.64 16.86
CA LEU A 174 -8.93 8.27 16.59
C LEU A 174 -8.62 7.33 17.76
N ILE A 175 -7.40 7.39 18.32
CA ILE A 175 -7.00 6.62 19.50
C ILE A 175 -7.88 6.92 20.71
N SER A 176 -8.32 8.17 20.90
CA SER A 176 -9.19 8.58 21.99
C SER A 176 -10.55 7.88 22.01
N LYS A 177 -10.97 7.29 20.87
CA LYS A 177 -12.18 6.46 20.78
C LYS A 177 -12.08 5.13 21.56
N GLY A 178 -10.88 4.72 22.03
CA GLY A 178 -10.70 3.68 23.03
C GLY A 178 -10.52 2.27 22.50
N PHE A 179 -9.78 2.08 21.41
CA PHE A 179 -9.36 0.76 20.92
C PHE A 179 -7.88 0.49 21.20
N ASP A 180 -7.46 -0.77 21.11
CA ASP A 180 -6.06 -1.17 21.28
C ASP A 180 -5.26 -0.87 20.00
N PHE A 181 -4.77 0.36 19.89
CA PHE A 181 -4.01 0.83 18.75
C PHE A 181 -2.63 0.17 18.63
N THR A 182 -2.01 -0.21 19.76
CA THR A 182 -0.71 -0.91 19.77
C THR A 182 -0.83 -2.28 19.14
N LYS A 183 -1.94 -2.99 19.44
CA LYS A 183 -2.24 -4.29 18.83
C LYS A 183 -2.44 -4.17 17.31
N ILE A 184 -3.07 -3.09 16.83
CA ILE A 184 -3.22 -2.83 15.40
C ILE A 184 -1.86 -2.69 14.74
N ILE A 185 -0.97 -1.86 15.28
CA ILE A 185 0.38 -1.67 14.77
C ILE A 185 1.15 -3.00 14.73
N ASP A 186 1.15 -3.72 15.86
CA ASP A 186 1.88 -4.98 15.97
C ASP A 186 1.36 -6.01 14.97
N ASP A 187 0.05 -6.26 14.96
CA ASP A 187 -0.55 -7.34 14.17
C ASP A 187 -0.53 -7.07 12.66
N THR A 188 -0.59 -5.80 12.25
CA THR A 188 -0.72 -5.47 10.83
C THR A 188 0.57 -4.99 10.17
N TYR A 189 1.50 -4.41 10.94
CA TYR A 189 2.71 -3.80 10.41
C TYR A 189 3.98 -4.56 10.80
N PHE A 190 4.16 -4.89 12.09
CA PHE A 190 5.41 -5.47 12.59
C PHE A 190 5.44 -6.99 12.60
N LYS A 191 4.33 -7.68 12.91
CA LYS A 191 4.32 -9.14 12.94
C LYS A 191 4.62 -9.74 11.58
N LYS A 192 5.54 -10.69 11.57
CA LYS A 192 5.96 -11.44 10.39
C LYS A 192 5.75 -12.93 10.62
N ASP A 193 5.49 -13.64 9.54
CA ASP A 193 5.51 -15.11 9.54
C ASP A 193 6.90 -15.63 9.99
N PHE A 194 6.91 -16.69 10.80
CA PHE A 194 8.15 -17.23 11.36
C PHE A 194 9.15 -17.68 10.28
N ASN A 195 8.65 -18.34 9.22
CA ASN A 195 9.51 -18.78 8.13
C ASN A 195 9.99 -17.61 7.27
N ALA A 196 9.16 -16.61 7.06
CA ALA A 196 9.56 -15.36 6.41
C ALA A 196 10.66 -14.63 7.24
N SER A 197 10.55 -14.66 8.57
CA SER A 197 11.58 -14.09 9.47
C SER A 197 12.89 -14.86 9.40
N LYS A 198 12.81 -16.20 9.31
CA LYS A 198 14.03 -17.04 9.08
C LYS A 198 14.68 -16.73 7.72
N LEU A 199 13.86 -16.58 6.67
CA LEU A 199 14.35 -16.23 5.34
C LEU A 199 15.03 -14.86 5.34
N LEU A 200 14.43 -13.86 6.00
CA LEU A 200 15.05 -12.55 6.21
C LEU A 200 16.41 -12.69 6.92
N GLY A 201 16.48 -13.47 8.02
CA GLY A 201 17.73 -13.73 8.74
C GLY A 201 18.78 -14.37 7.83
N LEU A 202 18.39 -15.32 6.97
CA LEU A 202 19.28 -15.93 5.99
C LEU A 202 19.83 -14.92 4.98
N VAL A 203 18.94 -14.04 4.44
CA VAL A 203 19.37 -12.99 3.51
C VAL A 203 20.34 -12.03 4.17
N LEU A 204 20.04 -11.54 5.37
CA LEU A 204 20.92 -10.63 6.10
C LEU A 204 22.29 -11.25 6.41
N THR A 205 22.32 -12.53 6.82
CA THR A 205 23.58 -13.24 7.13
C THR A 205 24.44 -13.41 5.88
N ASN A 206 23.83 -13.62 4.72
CA ASN A 206 24.54 -13.83 3.46
C ASN A 206 24.65 -12.56 2.59
N SER A 207 24.13 -11.45 3.05
CA SER A 207 24.24 -10.17 2.32
C SER A 207 25.68 -9.70 2.25
N LYS A 208 25.98 -8.92 1.23
CA LYS A 208 27.30 -8.35 1.00
C LYS A 208 27.23 -6.84 0.85
N LEU A 209 28.30 -6.21 1.31
CA LEU A 209 28.53 -4.77 1.13
C LEU A 209 29.53 -4.55 0.00
N GLU A 210 29.24 -3.57 -0.86
CA GLU A 210 30.11 -3.13 -1.96
C GLU A 210 30.23 -1.58 -1.93
N PHE A 211 31.20 -1.05 -2.65
CA PHE A 211 31.41 0.38 -2.80
C PHE A 211 31.57 1.09 -1.45
N ASP A 212 32.53 0.64 -0.64
CA ASP A 212 32.82 1.17 0.70
C ASP A 212 31.58 1.17 1.63
N GLY A 213 30.73 0.13 1.49
CA GLY A 213 29.53 -0.05 2.31
C GLY A 213 28.30 0.73 1.83
N LYS A 214 28.39 1.48 0.74
CA LYS A 214 27.26 2.26 0.20
C LYS A 214 26.21 1.41 -0.52
N CYS A 215 26.52 0.19 -0.90
CA CYS A 215 25.57 -0.77 -1.46
C CYS A 215 25.52 -2.01 -0.60
N CYS A 216 24.31 -2.45 -0.26
CA CYS A 216 24.06 -3.77 0.32
C CYS A 216 23.21 -4.60 -0.62
N TYR A 217 23.62 -5.85 -0.86
CA TYR A 217 22.82 -6.75 -1.68
C TYR A 217 22.63 -8.13 -1.09
N GLY A 218 21.47 -8.74 -1.41
CA GLY A 218 21.13 -10.12 -1.11
C GLY A 218 20.61 -10.85 -2.34
N VAL A 219 21.00 -12.13 -2.49
CA VAL A 219 20.55 -12.98 -3.59
C VAL A 219 19.99 -14.28 -3.03
N LEU A 220 18.86 -14.73 -3.58
CA LEU A 220 18.23 -15.99 -3.22
C LEU A 220 17.95 -16.82 -4.50
N ASP A 221 18.39 -18.05 -4.52
CA ASP A 221 17.95 -19.06 -5.49
C ASP A 221 16.59 -19.65 -5.10
N TYR A 222 15.91 -20.25 -6.07
CA TYR A 222 14.60 -20.88 -5.89
C TYR A 222 14.61 -21.98 -4.85
N ASP A 223 15.60 -22.87 -4.90
CA ASP A 223 15.71 -24.03 -4.01
C ASP A 223 15.92 -23.63 -2.56
N THR A 224 16.51 -22.45 -2.33
CA THR A 224 16.72 -21.90 -1.00
C THR A 224 15.43 -21.29 -0.43
N TRP A 225 14.82 -20.32 -1.13
CA TRP A 225 13.68 -19.62 -0.54
C TRP A 225 12.41 -20.47 -0.49
N SER A 226 12.21 -21.40 -1.45
CA SER A 226 11.02 -22.26 -1.49
C SER A 226 10.90 -23.23 -0.30
N LYS A 227 12.01 -23.49 0.41
CA LYS A 227 12.00 -24.27 1.67
C LYS A 227 11.37 -23.52 2.85
N TYR A 228 11.32 -22.20 2.78
CA TYR A 228 10.81 -21.37 3.88
C TYR A 228 9.39 -20.87 3.61
N ILE A 229 9.09 -20.49 2.39
CA ILE A 229 7.81 -19.88 2.02
C ILE A 229 7.28 -20.45 0.71
N SER A 230 5.97 -20.51 0.57
CA SER A 230 5.26 -20.88 -0.66
C SER A 230 4.75 -19.69 -1.44
N ASP A 231 4.58 -18.52 -0.78
CA ASP A 231 4.08 -17.29 -1.38
C ASP A 231 5.17 -16.21 -1.41
N LYS A 232 5.51 -15.77 -2.61
CA LYS A 232 6.53 -14.72 -2.86
C LYS A 232 6.20 -13.38 -2.17
N LYS A 233 4.92 -13.08 -1.92
CA LYS A 233 4.53 -11.89 -1.15
C LYS A 233 5.12 -11.85 0.25
N LYS A 234 5.46 -13.00 0.82
CA LYS A 234 6.14 -13.09 2.12
C LYS A 234 7.61 -12.63 2.11
N MET A 235 8.17 -12.31 0.95
CA MET A 235 9.49 -11.67 0.82
C MET A 235 9.42 -10.15 0.95
N ASP A 236 8.23 -9.57 0.99
CA ASP A 236 8.07 -8.13 1.12
C ASP A 236 8.75 -7.62 2.39
N GLY A 237 9.45 -6.50 2.26
CA GLY A 237 10.22 -5.88 3.34
C GLY A 237 11.65 -6.41 3.52
N ILE A 238 12.08 -7.49 2.84
CA ILE A 238 13.49 -7.93 2.89
C ILE A 238 14.41 -6.81 2.39
N ILE A 239 14.08 -6.22 1.26
CA ILE A 239 14.87 -5.14 0.66
C ILE A 239 15.00 -3.91 1.57
N ASP A 240 13.96 -3.59 2.34
CA ASP A 240 13.98 -2.45 3.26
C ASP A 240 14.92 -2.70 4.45
N ASN A 241 15.04 -3.96 4.89
CA ASN A 241 16.02 -4.32 5.92
C ASN A 241 17.46 -4.19 5.41
N LEU A 242 17.73 -4.51 4.14
CA LEU A 242 19.04 -4.29 3.53
C LEU A 242 19.35 -2.77 3.41
N ARG A 243 18.35 -1.96 3.03
CA ARG A 243 18.50 -0.50 2.93
C ARG A 243 18.75 0.16 4.30
N ASN A 244 18.17 -0.38 5.36
CA ASN A 244 18.27 0.18 6.71
C ASN A 244 19.61 -0.12 7.40
N ILE A 245 20.55 -0.80 6.74
CA ILE A 245 21.91 -0.99 7.25
C ILE A 245 22.65 0.36 7.20
N ASP A 246 23.32 0.70 8.28
CA ASP A 246 24.04 1.97 8.40
C ASP A 246 25.08 2.13 7.28
N GLY A 247 25.13 3.32 6.68
CA GLY A 247 26.01 3.65 5.54
C GLY A 247 25.48 3.24 4.17
N VAL A 248 24.42 2.44 4.07
CA VAL A 248 23.86 1.97 2.79
C VAL A 248 23.03 3.06 2.12
N GLU A 249 23.42 3.45 0.92
CA GLU A 249 22.71 4.40 0.04
C GLU A 249 21.76 3.67 -0.93
N ILE A 250 22.18 2.50 -1.46
CA ILE A 250 21.39 1.66 -2.37
C ILE A 250 21.39 0.23 -1.87
N ALA A 251 20.18 -0.34 -1.75
CA ALA A 251 20.00 -1.78 -1.51
C ALA A 251 19.49 -2.48 -2.76
N LEU A 252 19.99 -3.69 -2.99
CA LEU A 252 19.58 -4.61 -4.05
C LEU A 252 19.15 -5.95 -3.44
N PHE A 253 17.97 -6.40 -3.79
CA PHE A 253 17.52 -7.75 -3.49
C PHE A 253 17.12 -8.46 -4.79
N MET A 254 17.74 -9.61 -5.05
CA MET A 254 17.50 -10.42 -6.23
C MET A 254 17.08 -11.83 -5.82
N TYR A 255 15.96 -12.33 -6.35
CA TYR A 255 15.53 -13.68 -6.10
C TYR A 255 15.03 -14.39 -7.37
N GLU A 256 15.33 -15.66 -7.47
CA GLU A 256 14.96 -16.52 -8.60
C GLU A 256 13.46 -16.81 -8.59
N THR A 257 12.79 -16.56 -9.71
CA THR A 257 11.34 -16.83 -9.90
C THR A 257 11.08 -18.07 -10.73
N ALA A 258 11.97 -18.33 -11.66
CA ALA A 258 12.07 -19.54 -12.47
C ALA A 258 13.56 -19.75 -12.82
N LYS A 259 13.89 -20.87 -13.43
CA LYS A 259 15.27 -21.17 -13.80
C LYS A 259 15.88 -20.04 -14.65
N ASP A 260 16.96 -19.46 -14.15
CA ASP A 260 17.69 -18.35 -14.77
C ASP A 260 16.81 -17.08 -14.99
N GLU A 261 15.70 -16.93 -14.25
CA GLU A 261 14.85 -15.75 -14.21
C GLU A 261 14.83 -15.19 -12.79
N TYR A 262 15.20 -13.92 -12.64
CA TYR A 262 15.29 -13.25 -11.34
C TYR A 262 14.46 -11.99 -11.29
N LYS A 263 13.72 -11.83 -10.21
CA LYS A 263 13.15 -10.55 -9.84
C LYS A 263 14.16 -9.72 -9.06
N VAL A 264 14.35 -8.49 -9.51
CA VAL A 264 15.26 -7.51 -8.91
C VAL A 264 14.43 -6.44 -8.25
N SER A 265 14.73 -6.14 -6.99
CA SER A 265 14.17 -5.00 -6.25
C SER A 265 15.31 -4.07 -5.87
N LEU A 266 15.08 -2.79 -6.03
CA LEU A 266 16.02 -1.71 -5.70
C LEU A 266 15.37 -0.71 -4.75
N ARG A 267 16.10 -0.30 -3.71
CA ARG A 267 15.70 0.78 -2.82
C ARG A 267 16.88 1.72 -2.60
N SER A 268 16.59 3.00 -2.43
CA SER A 268 17.62 3.98 -2.11
C SER A 268 17.15 4.97 -1.04
N ILE A 269 18.10 5.67 -0.44
CA ILE A 269 17.84 6.81 0.44
C ILE A 269 17.68 8.07 -0.41
N ASN A 270 18.68 8.40 -1.24
CA ASN A 270 18.72 9.65 -2.01
C ASN A 270 19.06 9.47 -3.50
N LYS A 271 19.30 8.22 -3.97
CA LYS A 271 19.73 7.92 -5.34
C LYS A 271 18.57 7.52 -6.24
N ASN A 272 18.75 7.72 -7.55
CA ASN A 272 17.72 7.45 -8.56
C ASN A 272 17.80 6.00 -9.06
N VAL A 273 17.12 5.06 -8.38
CA VAL A 273 17.14 3.64 -8.76
C VAL A 273 16.16 3.28 -9.89
N ILE A 274 15.23 4.17 -10.27
CA ILE A 274 14.37 3.94 -11.44
C ILE A 274 15.17 3.95 -12.73
N SER A 275 16.27 4.72 -12.81
CA SER A 275 17.18 4.72 -13.96
C SER A 275 17.73 3.33 -14.25
N ILE A 276 18.12 2.62 -13.20
CA ILE A 276 18.62 1.23 -13.27
C ILE A 276 17.50 0.29 -13.71
N ALA A 277 16.35 0.32 -13.04
CA ALA A 277 15.23 -0.57 -13.36
C ALA A 277 14.71 -0.37 -14.79
N SER A 278 14.57 0.88 -15.24
CA SER A 278 14.09 1.21 -16.60
C SER A 278 15.05 0.72 -17.68
N ALA A 279 16.36 0.80 -17.46
CA ALA A 279 17.36 0.27 -18.38
C ALA A 279 17.30 -1.26 -18.52
N LEU A 280 16.68 -1.94 -17.55
CA LEU A 280 16.43 -3.38 -17.52
C LEU A 280 15.01 -3.76 -17.97
N GLY A 281 14.23 -2.80 -18.50
CA GLY A 281 12.85 -3.03 -18.92
C GLY A 281 11.84 -3.08 -17.77
N GLY A 282 12.25 -2.63 -16.58
CA GLY A 282 11.40 -2.54 -15.40
C GLY A 282 10.88 -1.12 -15.17
N GLY A 283 10.47 -0.81 -13.93
CA GLY A 283 9.90 0.48 -13.56
C GLY A 283 9.81 0.68 -12.05
N GLY A 284 9.12 1.76 -11.66
CA GLY A 284 8.90 2.11 -10.26
C GLY A 284 8.99 3.60 -10.02
N HIS A 285 9.55 3.98 -8.88
CA HIS A 285 9.76 5.36 -8.45
C HIS A 285 11.25 5.64 -8.25
N ILE A 286 11.61 6.92 -8.10
CA ILE A 286 13.01 7.35 -7.94
C ILE A 286 13.75 6.55 -6.88
N ARG A 287 13.13 6.26 -5.72
CA ARG A 287 13.75 5.57 -4.57
C ARG A 287 13.33 4.11 -4.41
N ALA A 288 12.41 3.59 -5.25
CA ALA A 288 11.88 2.25 -5.15
C ALA A 288 11.51 1.70 -6.52
N ALA A 289 12.31 0.83 -7.08
CA ALA A 289 12.12 0.31 -8.42
C ALA A 289 12.43 -1.20 -8.50
N GLY A 290 11.98 -1.84 -9.58
CA GLY A 290 12.22 -3.25 -9.81
C GLY A 290 12.21 -3.63 -11.28
N ALA A 291 12.85 -4.75 -11.59
CA ALA A 291 12.90 -5.31 -12.93
C ALA A 291 12.90 -6.85 -12.87
N THR A 292 12.70 -7.48 -14.01
CA THR A 292 12.97 -8.91 -14.19
C THR A 292 14.17 -9.05 -15.10
N VAL A 293 15.12 -9.90 -14.72
CA VAL A 293 16.36 -10.14 -15.46
C VAL A 293 16.56 -11.62 -15.73
N TYR A 294 17.29 -11.95 -16.78
CA TYR A 294 17.48 -13.33 -17.25
C TYR A 294 18.95 -13.68 -17.38
N GLY A 295 19.33 -14.86 -16.94
CA GLY A 295 20.69 -15.39 -17.00
C GLY A 295 21.18 -15.90 -15.64
N LYS A 296 22.47 -16.18 -15.52
CA LYS A 296 23.04 -16.66 -14.26
C LYS A 296 23.21 -15.53 -13.25
N ALA A 297 22.80 -15.76 -12.01
CA ALA A 297 22.82 -14.78 -10.93
C ALA A 297 24.15 -14.02 -10.80
N ASP A 298 25.26 -14.76 -10.77
CA ASP A 298 26.60 -14.16 -10.62
C ASP A 298 26.99 -13.27 -11.80
N GLU A 299 26.62 -13.66 -13.03
CA GLU A 299 26.90 -12.88 -14.23
C GLU A 299 26.07 -11.59 -14.27
N ILE A 300 24.76 -11.70 -13.98
CA ILE A 300 23.86 -10.55 -13.89
C ILE A 300 24.35 -9.57 -12.83
N LEU A 301 24.68 -10.09 -11.65
CA LEU A 301 25.12 -9.25 -10.54
C LEU A 301 26.41 -8.50 -10.89
N LYS A 302 27.46 -9.22 -11.31
CA LYS A 302 28.80 -8.65 -11.53
C LYS A 302 28.91 -7.81 -12.80
N ASN A 303 28.24 -8.24 -13.88
CA ASN A 303 28.43 -7.59 -15.18
C ASN A 303 27.34 -6.56 -15.51
N THR A 304 26.25 -6.52 -14.75
CA THR A 304 25.12 -5.63 -15.04
C THR A 304 24.74 -4.79 -13.83
N LEU A 305 24.27 -5.41 -12.74
CA LEU A 305 23.65 -4.68 -11.64
C LEU A 305 24.66 -3.86 -10.83
N LEU A 306 25.77 -4.44 -10.40
CA LEU A 306 26.78 -3.72 -9.62
C LEU A 306 27.41 -2.56 -10.40
N PRO A 307 27.81 -2.69 -11.69
CA PRO A 307 28.29 -1.54 -12.47
C PRO A 307 27.26 -0.41 -12.63
N MET A 308 25.97 -0.74 -12.78
CA MET A 308 24.92 0.27 -12.86
C MET A 308 24.72 0.98 -11.52
N ILE A 309 24.79 0.26 -10.40
CA ILE A 309 24.70 0.81 -9.04
C ILE A 309 25.92 1.71 -8.77
N GLU A 310 27.14 1.28 -9.13
CA GLU A 310 28.35 2.08 -8.97
C GLU A 310 28.26 3.42 -9.72
N LYS A 311 27.77 3.40 -10.95
CA LYS A 311 27.53 4.60 -11.75
C LYS A 311 26.54 5.54 -11.05
N GLU A 312 25.45 5.02 -10.49
CA GLU A 312 24.43 5.84 -9.80
C GLU A 312 24.96 6.39 -8.47
N LEU A 313 25.82 5.67 -7.76
CA LEU A 313 26.45 6.12 -6.52
C LEU A 313 27.42 7.29 -6.78
N ASN A 314 28.12 7.28 -7.92
CA ASN A 314 29.13 8.27 -8.28
C ASN A 314 28.55 9.51 -9.03
N GLY A 315 27.29 9.45 -9.49
CA GLY A 315 26.57 10.54 -10.14
C GLY A 315 25.76 11.33 -9.13
#